data_dcbbf07121a8c88755dfe3099035d83f
#
_entry.id   dcbbf07121a8c88755dfe3099035d83f
#
_cell.length_a   1.000
_cell.length_b   1.000
_cell.length_c   1.000
_cell.angle_alpha   90.00
_cell.angle_beta   90.00
_cell.angle_gamma   90.00
#
_symmetry.space_group_name_H-M   'P 1'
#
loop_
_entity.id
_entity.type
_entity.pdbx_description
1 polymer ?
#
loop_
_entity_poly.entity_id
_entity_poly.type
_entity_poly.pdbx_seq_one_letter_code
_entity_poly.pdbx_strand_id
1 'polypeptide(L)'
;MKNHILLILALIFTSCSISTETKVEEKSLEYFQSEVMKPLGLPFSDAVIVDDIIYLAGQVGNLPGTLELAPGGLQAEAKQAIENMKAVLEANGSSLNDVIKVTVMMDDISEWGDFNKEYIKYFTGENKPARSAFGTSGLALGARLEIECIALKRK
;
A
#
# COMPACT_ATOMS: atom_id res chain seq x y z
N MET A 1 72.37 11.88 -53.87
CA MET A 1 71.55 10.79 -53.29
C MET A 1 70.80 11.37 -52.07
N LYS A 2 69.51 11.66 -52.19
CA LYS A 2 68.69 12.26 -51.13
C LYS A 2 67.78 11.17 -50.55
N ASN A 3 67.99 10.80 -49.30
CA ASN A 3 67.17 9.85 -48.57
C ASN A 3 65.94 10.58 -48.00
N HIS A 4 64.75 10.24 -48.45
CA HIS A 4 63.50 10.67 -47.86
C HIS A 4 63.05 9.64 -46.82
N ILE A 5 63.10 10.03 -45.53
CA ILE A 5 62.58 9.26 -44.43
C ILE A 5 61.06 9.58 -44.31
N LEU A 6 60.23 8.59 -44.64
CA LEU A 6 58.78 8.68 -44.51
C LEU A 6 58.39 8.36 -43.09
N LEU A 7 57.94 9.39 -42.34
CA LEU A 7 57.47 9.23 -40.96
C LEU A 7 55.97 8.82 -41.00
N ILE A 8 55.65 7.57 -40.70
CA ILE A 8 54.27 7.08 -40.58
C ILE A 8 53.82 7.37 -39.16
N LEU A 9 52.87 8.35 -39.02
CA LEU A 9 52.22 8.66 -37.75
C LEU A 9 51.05 7.72 -37.55
N ALA A 10 51.21 6.73 -36.67
CA ALA A 10 50.12 5.83 -36.28
C ALA A 10 49.20 6.52 -35.27
N LEU A 11 48.04 6.91 -35.70
CA LEU A 11 46.94 7.38 -34.82
C LEU A 11 46.31 6.16 -34.10
N ILE A 12 46.60 6.01 -32.82
CA ILE A 12 45.94 5.03 -31.95
C ILE A 12 44.61 5.64 -31.51
N PHE A 13 43.48 5.23 -32.10
CA PHE A 13 42.14 5.52 -31.59
C PHE A 13 41.87 4.62 -30.37
N THR A 14 42.01 5.17 -29.18
CA THR A 14 41.56 4.51 -27.97
C THR A 14 40.03 4.67 -27.89
N SER A 15 39.31 3.66 -28.34
CA SER A 15 37.84 3.59 -28.16
C SER A 15 37.56 3.31 -26.69
N CYS A 16 37.14 4.33 -25.95
CA CYS A 16 36.64 4.18 -24.58
C CYS A 16 35.19 3.70 -24.67
N SER A 17 34.97 2.40 -24.58
CA SER A 17 33.63 1.82 -24.46
C SER A 17 33.16 2.03 -23.03
N ILE A 18 32.31 3.07 -22.80
CA ILE A 18 31.58 3.22 -21.53
C ILE A 18 30.42 2.23 -21.59
N SER A 19 30.61 1.06 -21.01
CA SER A 19 29.51 0.14 -20.71
C SER A 19 28.78 0.67 -19.49
N THR A 20 27.66 1.36 -19.70
CA THR A 20 26.68 1.65 -18.65
C THR A 20 25.95 0.33 -18.34
N GLU A 21 26.47 -0.45 -17.41
CA GLU A 21 25.68 -1.51 -16.81
C GLU A 21 24.53 -0.85 -16.04
N THR A 22 23.34 -0.85 -16.65
CA THR A 22 22.10 -0.53 -15.95
C THR A 22 21.86 -1.66 -14.95
N LYS A 23 22.25 -1.44 -13.69
CA LYS A 23 21.92 -2.34 -12.60
C LYS A 23 20.39 -2.35 -12.49
N VAL A 24 19.76 -3.38 -12.98
CA VAL A 24 18.31 -3.60 -12.76
C VAL A 24 18.20 -3.89 -11.27
N GLU A 25 17.67 -2.94 -10.51
CA GLU A 25 17.34 -3.15 -9.11
C GLU A 25 16.25 -4.22 -9.06
N GLU A 26 16.55 -5.34 -8.41
CA GLU A 26 15.57 -6.41 -8.21
C GLU A 26 14.50 -5.90 -7.25
N LYS A 27 13.23 -5.95 -7.68
CA LYS A 27 12.11 -5.48 -6.85
C LYS A 27 11.96 -6.35 -5.62
N SER A 28 11.86 -5.72 -4.47
CA SER A 28 11.52 -6.42 -3.23
C SER A 28 10.03 -6.77 -3.19
N LEU A 29 9.71 -7.96 -2.71
CA LEU A 29 8.33 -8.42 -2.52
C LEU A 29 8.23 -9.07 -1.15
N GLU A 30 7.45 -8.48 -0.26
CA GLU A 30 7.24 -8.95 1.11
C GLU A 30 5.74 -9.21 1.32
N TYR A 31 5.41 -10.32 2.01
CA TYR A 31 4.05 -10.66 2.43
C TYR A 31 3.96 -10.51 3.93
N PHE A 32 3.05 -9.69 4.41
CA PHE A 32 2.87 -9.43 5.83
C PHE A 32 1.57 -10.04 6.34
N GLN A 33 1.65 -10.72 7.47
CA GLN A 33 0.51 -11.17 8.25
C GLN A 33 0.76 -10.83 9.73
N SER A 34 -0.18 -10.13 10.36
CA SER A 34 -0.06 -9.72 11.74
C SER A 34 -0.14 -10.92 12.68
N GLU A 35 0.64 -10.91 13.75
CA GLU A 35 0.61 -11.98 14.77
C GLU A 35 -0.77 -12.12 15.42
N VAL A 36 -1.58 -11.05 15.41
CA VAL A 36 -2.93 -11.03 15.97
C VAL A 36 -3.92 -11.79 15.08
N MET A 37 -3.80 -11.67 13.74
CA MET A 37 -4.71 -12.31 12.78
C MET A 37 -4.24 -13.69 12.34
N LYS A 38 -2.95 -13.99 12.43
CA LYS A 38 -2.34 -15.26 12.03
C LYS A 38 -3.00 -16.52 12.59
N PRO A 39 -3.43 -16.55 13.89
CA PRO A 39 -4.11 -17.73 14.46
C PRO A 39 -5.47 -18.05 13.81
N LEU A 40 -6.08 -17.09 13.09
CA LEU A 40 -7.37 -17.29 12.42
C LEU A 40 -7.24 -18.07 11.09
N GLY A 41 -6.02 -18.27 10.59
CA GLY A 41 -5.77 -19.09 9.39
C GLY A 41 -6.43 -18.55 8.12
N LEU A 42 -6.53 -17.22 7.97
CA LEU A 42 -7.15 -16.59 6.82
C LEU A 42 -6.34 -16.86 5.53
N PRO A 43 -6.98 -17.05 4.36
CA PRO A 43 -6.31 -17.46 3.12
C PRO A 43 -5.67 -16.29 2.35
N PHE A 44 -5.30 -15.21 3.04
CA PHE A 44 -4.70 -14.01 2.44
C PHE A 44 -3.72 -13.35 3.43
N SER A 45 -2.83 -12.52 2.92
CA SER A 45 -1.94 -11.65 3.72
C SER A 45 -2.65 -10.38 4.12
N ASP A 46 -2.33 -9.80 5.28
CA ASP A 46 -2.88 -8.50 5.70
C ASP A 46 -2.35 -7.36 4.83
N ALA A 47 -1.13 -7.51 4.30
CA ALA A 47 -0.57 -6.60 3.30
C ALA A 47 0.46 -7.30 2.41
N VAL A 48 0.67 -6.74 1.22
CA VAL A 48 1.79 -7.07 0.33
C VAL A 48 2.57 -5.79 0.07
N ILE A 49 3.88 -5.85 0.26
CA ILE A 49 4.78 -4.72 0.07
C ILE A 49 5.61 -4.98 -1.18
N VAL A 50 5.60 -4.02 -2.11
CA VAL A 50 6.39 -4.04 -3.34
C VAL A 50 7.27 -2.79 -3.33
N ASP A 51 8.56 -2.97 -3.12
CA ASP A 51 9.50 -1.87 -2.90
C ASP A 51 9.04 -0.96 -1.73
N ASP A 52 8.70 0.28 -2.01
CA ASP A 52 8.22 1.25 -1.01
C ASP A 52 6.67 1.39 -1.01
N ILE A 53 5.92 0.48 -1.68
CA ILE A 53 4.47 0.56 -1.77
C ILE A 53 3.84 -0.59 -1.00
N ILE A 54 2.92 -0.25 -0.10
CA ILE A 54 2.11 -1.19 0.68
C ILE A 54 0.73 -1.29 0.06
N TYR A 55 0.34 -2.50 -0.35
CA TYR A 55 -1.01 -2.89 -0.75
C TYR A 55 -1.67 -3.59 0.42
N LEU A 56 -2.60 -2.93 1.07
CA LEU A 56 -3.28 -3.45 2.25
C LEU A 56 -4.56 -4.17 1.86
N ALA A 57 -4.78 -5.35 2.43
CA ALA A 57 -6.02 -6.10 2.25
C ALA A 57 -7.22 -5.37 2.84
N GLY A 58 -8.42 -5.69 2.36
CA GLY A 58 -9.67 -5.17 2.92
C GLY A 58 -9.76 -5.40 4.42
N GLN A 59 -10.12 -4.37 5.15
CA GLN A 59 -10.36 -4.39 6.58
C GLN A 59 -11.82 -4.13 6.86
N VAL A 60 -12.49 -5.09 7.49
CA VAL A 60 -13.81 -4.90 8.09
C VAL A 60 -13.66 -4.46 9.55
N GLY A 61 -14.77 -4.08 10.18
CA GLY A 61 -14.76 -3.59 11.56
C GLY A 61 -14.70 -4.71 12.61
N ASN A 62 -13.95 -5.79 12.38
CA ASN A 62 -13.79 -6.86 13.36
C ASN A 62 -12.83 -6.47 14.49
N LEU A 63 -13.12 -6.98 15.70
CA LEU A 63 -12.24 -6.81 16.85
C LEU A 63 -10.92 -7.58 16.62
N PRO A 64 -9.77 -7.03 17.03
CA PRO A 64 -8.46 -7.64 16.80
C PRO A 64 -8.38 -9.09 17.29
N GLY A 65 -7.89 -9.98 16.44
CA GLY A 65 -7.74 -11.41 16.75
C GLY A 65 -9.03 -12.21 16.74
N THR A 66 -10.14 -11.63 16.29
CA THR A 66 -11.45 -12.31 16.23
C THR A 66 -12.11 -12.08 14.85
N LEU A 67 -13.21 -12.79 14.60
CA LEU A 67 -14.12 -12.56 13.48
C LEU A 67 -15.40 -11.84 13.91
N GLU A 68 -15.44 -11.32 15.13
CA GLU A 68 -16.59 -10.59 15.68
C GLU A 68 -16.51 -9.12 15.33
N LEU A 69 -17.56 -8.58 14.71
CA LEU A 69 -17.65 -7.16 14.39
C LEU A 69 -17.83 -6.31 15.65
N ALA A 70 -17.26 -5.12 15.64
CA ALA A 70 -17.40 -4.15 16.73
C ALA A 70 -18.89 -3.79 16.91
N PRO A 71 -19.44 -3.94 18.13
CA PRO A 71 -20.84 -3.62 18.37
C PRO A 71 -21.09 -2.12 18.29
N GLY A 72 -22.23 -1.70 17.72
CA GLY A 72 -22.62 -0.29 17.62
C GLY A 72 -22.89 0.18 16.18
N GLY A 73 -22.95 -0.75 15.21
CA GLY A 73 -23.32 -0.49 13.83
C GLY A 73 -22.23 0.27 13.05
N LEU A 74 -22.63 0.95 11.98
CA LEU A 74 -21.73 1.55 11.01
C LEU A 74 -20.60 2.38 11.63
N GLN A 75 -20.89 3.25 12.60
CA GLN A 75 -19.89 4.14 13.19
C GLN A 75 -18.81 3.35 13.96
N ALA A 76 -19.22 2.33 14.71
CA ALA A 76 -18.30 1.48 15.47
C ALA A 76 -17.45 0.61 14.53
N GLU A 77 -18.08 0.02 13.51
CA GLU A 77 -17.38 -0.77 12.50
C GLU A 77 -16.41 0.08 11.66
N ALA A 78 -16.84 1.30 11.24
CA ALA A 78 -15.96 2.22 10.52
C ALA A 78 -14.72 2.63 11.33
N LYS A 79 -14.93 2.96 12.61
CA LYS A 79 -13.83 3.23 13.53
C LYS A 79 -12.88 2.04 13.60
N GLN A 80 -13.41 0.86 13.86
CA GLN A 80 -12.58 -0.33 14.05
C GLN A 80 -11.85 -0.73 12.76
N ALA A 81 -12.50 -0.65 11.60
CA ALA A 81 -11.86 -0.95 10.32
C ALA A 81 -10.68 0.00 10.03
N ILE A 82 -10.83 1.30 10.34
CA ILE A 82 -9.72 2.27 10.18
C ILE A 82 -8.61 2.02 11.21
N GLU A 83 -8.94 1.64 12.44
CA GLU A 83 -7.91 1.26 13.44
C GLU A 83 -7.17 -0.03 13.04
N ASN A 84 -7.86 -1.02 12.47
CA ASN A 84 -7.23 -2.23 11.92
C ASN A 84 -6.27 -1.87 10.78
N MET A 85 -6.73 -1.06 9.81
CA MET A 85 -5.89 -0.54 8.72
C MET A 85 -4.66 0.19 9.26
N LYS A 86 -4.83 1.08 10.24
CA LYS A 86 -3.74 1.83 10.89
C LYS A 86 -2.72 0.89 11.52
N ALA A 87 -3.17 -0.13 12.25
CA ALA A 87 -2.28 -1.09 12.91
C ALA A 87 -1.41 -1.85 11.90
N VAL A 88 -1.97 -2.28 10.76
CA VAL A 88 -1.20 -2.96 9.70
C VAL A 88 -0.19 -2.00 9.07
N LEU A 89 -0.56 -0.74 8.80
CA LEU A 89 0.35 0.27 8.26
C LEU A 89 1.52 0.53 9.21
N GLU A 90 1.26 0.75 10.50
CA GLU A 90 2.28 1.03 11.52
C GLU A 90 3.24 -0.15 11.69
N ALA A 91 2.74 -1.39 11.66
CA ALA A 91 3.57 -2.60 11.71
C ALA A 91 4.53 -2.73 10.51
N ASN A 92 4.23 -2.04 9.39
CA ASN A 92 5.03 -2.06 8.17
C ASN A 92 5.81 -0.74 7.92
N GLY A 93 5.97 0.11 8.94
CA GLY A 93 6.76 1.35 8.84
C GLY A 93 6.06 2.46 8.04
N SER A 94 4.72 2.51 8.09
CA SER A 94 3.87 3.50 7.44
C SER A 94 2.88 4.11 8.44
N SER A 95 1.97 4.95 7.98
CA SER A 95 0.91 5.56 8.78
C SER A 95 -0.26 5.97 7.91
N LEU A 96 -1.38 6.39 8.54
CA LEU A 96 -2.52 6.97 7.81
C LEU A 96 -2.16 8.21 6.98
N ASN A 97 -1.11 8.95 7.36
CA ASN A 97 -0.63 10.11 6.60
C ASN A 97 0.12 9.73 5.32
N ASP A 98 0.52 8.47 5.19
CA ASP A 98 1.24 7.95 4.04
C ASP A 98 0.31 7.25 3.04
N VAL A 99 -0.99 7.18 3.36
CA VAL A 99 -2.02 6.59 2.48
C VAL A 99 -2.23 7.49 1.27
N ILE A 100 -2.09 6.90 0.08
CA ILE A 100 -2.26 7.60 -1.21
C ILE A 100 -3.58 7.27 -1.88
N LYS A 101 -4.13 6.08 -1.63
CA LYS A 101 -5.41 5.64 -2.18
C LYS A 101 -6.20 4.87 -1.13
N VAL A 102 -7.51 5.11 -1.09
CA VAL A 102 -8.47 4.35 -0.29
C VAL A 102 -9.60 3.87 -1.18
N THR A 103 -10.03 2.62 -0.99
CA THR A 103 -11.28 2.08 -1.54
C THR A 103 -12.19 1.73 -0.37
N VAL A 104 -13.45 2.16 -0.45
CA VAL A 104 -14.48 1.87 0.55
C VAL A 104 -15.62 1.12 -0.13
N MET A 105 -15.91 -0.06 0.38
CA MET A 105 -17.02 -0.90 -0.03
C MET A 105 -18.05 -0.87 1.08
N MET A 106 -19.31 -0.64 0.74
CA MET A 106 -20.40 -0.49 1.73
C MET A 106 -21.53 -1.45 1.41
N ASP A 107 -22.10 -2.05 2.44
CA ASP A 107 -23.30 -2.87 2.28
C ASP A 107 -24.50 -2.00 1.83
N ASP A 108 -24.63 -0.82 2.42
CA ASP A 108 -25.59 0.20 1.99
C ASP A 108 -24.87 1.52 1.66
N ILE A 109 -24.77 1.85 0.37
CA ILE A 109 -24.13 3.10 -0.08
C ILE A 109 -24.89 4.36 0.32
N SER A 110 -26.15 4.28 0.67
CA SER A 110 -26.92 5.43 1.16
C SER A 110 -26.39 5.97 2.50
N GLU A 111 -25.67 5.15 3.27
CA GLU A 111 -25.01 5.51 4.53
C GLU A 111 -23.61 6.17 4.35
N TRP A 112 -23.21 6.44 3.11
CA TRP A 112 -21.90 7.04 2.81
C TRP A 112 -21.65 8.36 3.58
N GLY A 113 -22.69 9.18 3.78
CA GLY A 113 -22.61 10.41 4.57
C GLY A 113 -22.28 10.14 6.04
N ASP A 114 -22.83 9.08 6.62
CA ASP A 114 -22.59 8.69 8.00
C ASP A 114 -21.20 8.08 8.18
N PHE A 115 -20.76 7.25 7.25
CA PHE A 115 -19.36 6.78 7.20
C PHE A 115 -18.37 7.95 7.17
N ASN A 116 -18.62 8.98 6.36
CA ASN A 116 -17.73 10.14 6.27
C ASN A 116 -17.54 10.87 7.60
N LYS A 117 -18.53 10.88 8.50
CA LYS A 117 -18.42 11.50 9.83
C LYS A 117 -17.34 10.83 10.68
N GLU A 118 -17.12 9.51 10.48
CA GLU A 118 -16.02 8.79 11.15
C GLU A 118 -14.70 8.96 10.41
N TYR A 119 -14.71 8.79 9.09
CA TYR A 119 -13.53 8.85 8.24
C TYR A 119 -12.71 10.15 8.40
N ILE A 120 -13.39 11.31 8.48
CA ILE A 120 -12.73 12.62 8.60
C ILE A 120 -11.97 12.82 9.92
N LYS A 121 -12.22 12.01 10.94
CA LYS A 121 -11.51 12.08 12.22
C LYS A 121 -10.09 11.52 12.10
N TYR A 122 -9.86 10.65 11.13
CA TYR A 122 -8.57 9.98 10.89
C TYR A 122 -7.74 10.64 9.79
N PHE A 123 -8.39 11.08 8.73
CA PHE A 123 -7.74 11.74 7.60
C PHE A 123 -7.89 13.26 7.74
N THR A 124 -7.18 13.83 8.74
CA THR A 124 -7.31 15.25 9.12
C THR A 124 -6.36 16.17 8.34
N GLY A 125 -5.28 15.64 7.73
CA GLY A 125 -4.28 16.40 6.99
C GLY A 125 -4.88 17.28 5.88
N GLU A 126 -4.18 18.31 5.43
CA GLU A 126 -4.57 19.17 4.30
C GLU A 126 -4.70 18.33 3.01
N ASN A 127 -3.71 17.47 2.76
CA ASN A 127 -3.73 16.54 1.64
C ASN A 127 -4.49 15.27 2.03
N LYS A 128 -5.50 14.92 1.25
CA LYS A 128 -6.32 13.73 1.44
C LYS A 128 -5.91 12.64 0.44
N PRO A 129 -5.97 11.34 0.79
CA PRO A 129 -5.78 10.29 -0.20
C PRO A 129 -6.87 10.33 -1.27
N ALA A 130 -6.52 9.90 -2.49
CA ALA A 130 -7.54 9.64 -3.50
C ALA A 130 -8.48 8.55 -3.00
N ARG A 131 -9.81 8.72 -3.14
CA ARG A 131 -10.78 7.76 -2.62
C ARG A 131 -11.86 7.41 -3.63
N SER A 132 -12.24 6.13 -3.65
CA SER A 132 -13.46 5.64 -4.28
C SER A 132 -14.36 5.01 -3.22
N ALA A 133 -15.67 5.10 -3.40
CA ALA A 133 -16.64 4.40 -2.56
C ALA A 133 -17.79 3.87 -3.43
N PHE A 134 -18.27 2.67 -3.14
CA PHE A 134 -19.38 2.03 -3.87
C PHE A 134 -20.14 1.05 -2.96
N GLY A 135 -21.40 0.77 -3.34
CA GLY A 135 -22.20 -0.25 -2.68
C GLY A 135 -21.91 -1.65 -3.20
N THR A 136 -22.12 -2.65 -2.34
CA THR A 136 -21.96 -4.07 -2.66
C THR A 136 -23.26 -4.83 -2.40
N SER A 137 -23.30 -6.12 -2.75
CA SER A 137 -24.42 -7.02 -2.43
C SER A 137 -24.23 -7.79 -1.12
N GLY A 138 -23.35 -7.32 -0.25
CA GLY A 138 -22.94 -7.93 1.00
C GLY A 138 -21.42 -7.97 1.16
N LEU A 139 -20.95 -8.03 2.39
CA LEU A 139 -19.55 -8.08 2.77
C LEU A 139 -19.28 -9.25 3.70
N ALA A 140 -17.99 -9.59 3.86
CA ALA A 140 -17.56 -10.64 4.77
C ALA A 140 -18.11 -10.39 6.19
N LEU A 141 -18.48 -11.45 6.89
CA LEU A 141 -19.03 -11.42 8.27
C LEU A 141 -20.35 -10.65 8.39
N GLY A 142 -20.97 -10.21 7.31
CA GLY A 142 -22.11 -9.30 7.33
C GLY A 142 -21.74 -7.86 7.75
N ALA A 143 -20.49 -7.46 7.51
CA ALA A 143 -19.99 -6.14 7.81
C ALA A 143 -20.75 -5.05 7.04
N ARG A 144 -20.87 -3.86 7.63
CA ARG A 144 -21.50 -2.70 6.99
C ARG A 144 -20.55 -1.97 6.04
N LEU A 145 -19.25 -2.13 6.24
CA LEU A 145 -18.24 -1.59 5.35
C LEU A 145 -16.98 -2.45 5.38
N GLU A 146 -16.21 -2.33 4.30
CA GLU A 146 -14.85 -2.79 4.19
C GLU A 146 -14.00 -1.65 3.60
N ILE A 147 -12.76 -1.49 4.07
CA ILE A 147 -11.86 -0.45 3.62
C ILE A 147 -10.49 -1.04 3.31
N GLU A 148 -9.95 -0.71 2.15
CA GLU A 148 -8.58 -1.05 1.76
C GLU A 148 -7.79 0.21 1.41
N CYS A 149 -6.47 0.12 1.41
CA CYS A 149 -5.64 1.24 0.99
C CYS A 149 -4.36 0.82 0.27
N ILE A 150 -3.78 1.81 -0.43
CA ILE A 150 -2.40 1.79 -0.91
C ILE A 150 -1.68 2.91 -0.17
N ALA A 151 -0.50 2.60 0.40
CA ALA A 151 0.28 3.54 1.18
C ALA A 151 1.77 3.47 0.81
N LEU A 152 2.53 4.48 1.21
CA LEU A 152 3.98 4.51 1.08
C LEU A 152 4.63 4.00 2.38
N LYS A 153 5.61 3.13 2.27
CA LYS A 153 6.51 2.75 3.36
C LYS A 153 7.51 3.89 3.56
N ARG A 154 7.67 4.36 4.78
CA ARG A 154 8.70 5.36 5.09
C ARG A 154 10.06 4.66 5.25
N LYS A 155 11.10 5.31 4.72
CA LYS A 155 12.49 4.90 4.89
C LYS A 155 13.02 5.30 6.27
#